data_94eff8388e97981c982f5032a1f15843
#
_entry.id   94eff8388e97981c982f5032a1f15843
#
_cell.length_a   1.000
_cell.length_b   1.000
_cell.length_c   1.000
_cell.angle_alpha   90.00
_cell.angle_beta   90.00
_cell.angle_gamma   90.00
#
_symmetry.space_group_name_H-M   'P 1'
#
loop_
_entity.id
_entity.type
_entity.pdbx_description
1 polymer ?
#
loop_
_entity_poly.entity_id
_entity_poly.type
_entity_poly.pdbx_seq_one_letter_code
_entity_poly.pdbx_strand_id
1 'polypeptide(L)'
;MTDARLLGDDEAAFIAAARSNDAAQFALITERYRRELRVHCYRMLANYEDAQDMTQETFLRVWNKRESFKGHAALRTWLYRIATNACLDFLEKRNDRTPVPAELPDAGSEVRYLQPYPDRMLPEDPQESVVARETIELAFIVAVQHLPPRQRAVFILRDVLGWPASKAADALELTVASVTSALQRARVTMREQLPARRLDWRSPATHELSDDERGVVRSYMDAHERNDLDGLMALLRDDLRFAMLPDPGTLIVTARDAVDGWVSGGLFQRGHDDWRCIATTVNRMPAAVLYLRTPDNPEYRLFNIAILHIVDGKIAELTGFDATDKPWLGLPAAL
;
A
#
# COMPACT_ATOMS: atom_id res chain seq x y z
N MET A 1 4.86 -2.57 -30.33
CA MET A 1 3.87 -3.20 -31.24
C MET A 1 3.38 -4.59 -30.77
N THR A 2 4.00 -5.21 -29.78
CA THR A 2 3.68 -6.55 -29.27
C THR A 2 2.46 -6.56 -28.33
N ASP A 3 2.24 -5.48 -27.60
CA ASP A 3 1.26 -5.39 -26.51
C ASP A 3 -0.21 -5.31 -26.99
N ALA A 4 -0.50 -4.60 -28.08
CA ALA A 4 -1.86 -4.47 -28.61
C ALA A 4 -2.42 -5.79 -29.18
N ARG A 5 -1.55 -6.70 -29.64
CA ARG A 5 -1.98 -8.03 -30.12
C ARG A 5 -2.28 -8.97 -28.97
N LEU A 6 -1.48 -8.96 -27.90
CA LEU A 6 -1.70 -9.80 -26.72
C LEU A 6 -3.00 -9.43 -25.98
N LEU A 7 -3.33 -8.13 -25.92
CA LEU A 7 -4.60 -7.66 -25.31
C LEU A 7 -5.82 -8.13 -26.10
N GLY A 8 -5.76 -8.14 -27.44
CA GLY A 8 -6.84 -8.67 -28.26
C GLY A 8 -7.03 -10.19 -28.15
N ASP A 9 -5.95 -10.91 -27.94
CA ASP A 9 -5.96 -12.36 -27.74
C ASP A 9 -6.60 -12.74 -26.40
N ASP A 10 -6.33 -12.01 -25.32
CA ASP A 10 -6.95 -12.23 -24.00
C ASP A 10 -8.46 -11.93 -24.01
N GLU A 11 -8.91 -10.93 -24.75
CA GLU A 11 -10.33 -10.60 -24.88
C GLU A 11 -11.10 -11.70 -25.63
N ALA A 12 -10.56 -12.16 -26.74
CA ALA A 12 -11.14 -13.24 -27.50
C ALA A 12 -11.18 -14.55 -26.70
N ALA A 13 -10.09 -14.88 -26.00
CA ALA A 13 -10.00 -16.05 -25.15
C ALA A 13 -10.98 -15.96 -23.96
N PHE A 14 -11.12 -14.78 -23.34
CA PHE A 14 -12.09 -14.56 -22.26
C PHE A 14 -13.53 -14.77 -22.74
N ILE A 15 -13.90 -14.20 -23.87
CA ILE A 15 -15.25 -14.38 -24.44
C ILE A 15 -15.51 -15.87 -24.77
N ALA A 16 -14.52 -16.57 -25.31
CA ALA A 16 -14.63 -18.00 -25.59
C ALA A 16 -14.83 -18.82 -24.32
N ALA A 17 -14.01 -18.60 -23.28
CA ALA A 17 -14.13 -19.26 -22.00
C ALA A 17 -15.46 -18.96 -21.28
N ALA A 18 -15.94 -17.70 -21.36
CA ALA A 18 -17.23 -17.31 -20.83
C ALA A 18 -18.40 -18.04 -21.49
N ARG A 19 -18.36 -18.23 -22.83
CA ARG A 19 -19.39 -18.94 -23.62
C ARG A 19 -19.38 -20.45 -23.40
N SER A 20 -18.19 -21.04 -23.29
CA SER A 20 -18.03 -22.47 -23.05
C SER A 20 -18.26 -22.88 -21.60
N ASN A 21 -18.42 -21.91 -20.68
CA ASN A 21 -18.48 -22.10 -19.23
C ASN A 21 -17.24 -22.83 -18.67
N ASP A 22 -16.08 -22.64 -19.31
CA ASP A 22 -14.82 -23.24 -18.92
C ASP A 22 -14.19 -22.44 -17.77
N ALA A 23 -14.44 -22.90 -16.56
CA ALA A 23 -13.93 -22.26 -15.34
C ALA A 23 -12.39 -22.28 -15.25
N ALA A 24 -11.73 -23.32 -15.77
CA ALA A 24 -10.27 -23.43 -15.74
C ALA A 24 -9.61 -22.41 -16.66
N GLN A 25 -10.08 -22.32 -17.91
CA GLN A 25 -9.60 -21.34 -18.87
C GLN A 25 -9.90 -19.90 -18.40
N PHE A 26 -11.08 -19.67 -17.84
CA PHE A 26 -11.44 -18.38 -17.24
C PHE A 26 -10.49 -17.98 -16.10
N ALA A 27 -10.17 -18.93 -15.20
CA ALA A 27 -9.25 -18.69 -14.10
C ALA A 27 -7.84 -18.33 -14.60
N LEU A 28 -7.33 -19.03 -15.63
CA LEU A 28 -6.02 -18.73 -16.23
C LEU A 28 -5.94 -17.32 -16.80
N ILE A 29 -7.00 -16.86 -17.47
CA ILE A 29 -7.03 -15.51 -18.06
C ILE A 29 -7.11 -14.45 -16.95
N THR A 30 -8.00 -14.64 -15.97
CA THR A 30 -8.20 -13.66 -14.90
C THR A 30 -7.01 -13.59 -13.94
N GLU A 31 -6.26 -14.69 -13.77
CA GLU A 31 -5.08 -14.73 -12.91
C GLU A 31 -4.00 -13.72 -13.32
N ARG A 32 -3.86 -13.45 -14.64
CA ARG A 32 -2.93 -12.46 -15.17
C ARG A 32 -3.17 -11.05 -14.61
N TYR A 33 -4.44 -10.74 -14.30
CA TYR A 33 -4.86 -9.44 -13.78
C TYR A 33 -4.86 -9.36 -12.24
N ARG A 34 -4.62 -10.47 -11.54
CA ARG A 34 -4.76 -10.56 -10.08
C ARG A 34 -3.89 -9.56 -9.35
N ARG A 35 -2.60 -9.49 -9.71
CA ARG A 35 -1.64 -8.60 -9.03
C ARG A 35 -2.01 -7.13 -9.21
N GLU A 36 -2.31 -6.71 -10.45
CA GLU A 36 -2.66 -5.32 -10.74
C GLU A 36 -4.00 -4.89 -10.10
N LEU A 37 -5.01 -5.78 -10.10
CA LEU A 37 -6.29 -5.51 -9.46
C LEU A 37 -6.14 -5.43 -7.93
N ARG A 38 -5.29 -6.24 -7.34
CA ARG A 38 -5.00 -6.15 -5.90
C ARG A 38 -4.35 -4.83 -5.54
N VAL A 39 -3.38 -4.36 -6.32
CA VAL A 39 -2.77 -3.03 -6.15
C VAL A 39 -3.82 -1.93 -6.28
N HIS A 40 -4.74 -2.05 -7.24
CA HIS A 40 -5.85 -1.10 -7.37
C HIS A 40 -6.76 -1.11 -6.15
N CYS A 41 -7.18 -2.28 -5.67
CA CYS A 41 -7.97 -2.41 -4.45
C CYS A 41 -7.21 -1.85 -3.23
N TYR A 42 -5.90 -2.10 -3.14
CA TYR A 42 -5.08 -1.56 -2.06
C TYR A 42 -5.02 -0.02 -2.07
N ARG A 43 -4.87 0.62 -3.22
CA ARG A 43 -4.97 2.08 -3.33
C ARG A 43 -6.34 2.61 -2.88
N MET A 44 -7.40 1.84 -3.13
CA MET A 44 -8.74 2.20 -2.67
C MET A 44 -8.94 2.04 -1.16
N LEU A 45 -8.32 1.04 -0.53
CA LEU A 45 -8.65 0.56 0.82
C LEU A 45 -7.55 0.77 1.85
N ALA A 46 -6.28 0.94 1.44
CA ALA A 46 -5.08 1.06 2.26
C ALA A 46 -4.82 -0.14 3.19
N ASN A 47 -5.46 -1.26 2.96
CA ASN A 47 -5.34 -2.47 3.75
C ASN A 47 -5.12 -3.66 2.83
N TYR A 48 -4.08 -4.46 3.11
CA TYR A 48 -3.70 -5.56 2.25
C TYR A 48 -4.72 -6.71 2.26
N GLU A 49 -5.24 -7.06 3.44
CA GLU A 49 -6.21 -8.15 3.59
C GLU A 49 -7.54 -7.76 2.94
N ASP A 50 -8.04 -6.55 3.20
CA ASP A 50 -9.23 -6.01 2.50
C ASP A 50 -9.04 -5.98 0.97
N ALA A 51 -7.85 -5.58 0.51
CA ALA A 51 -7.55 -5.56 -0.92
C ALA A 51 -7.52 -6.97 -1.52
N GLN A 52 -7.03 -7.96 -0.78
CA GLN A 52 -7.06 -9.36 -1.18
C GLN A 52 -8.51 -9.86 -1.28
N ASP A 53 -9.34 -9.57 -0.28
CA ASP A 53 -10.75 -9.97 -0.25
C ASP A 53 -11.52 -9.32 -1.39
N MET A 54 -11.32 -8.01 -1.63
CA MET A 54 -11.99 -7.32 -2.74
C MET A 54 -11.49 -7.76 -4.11
N THR A 55 -10.27 -8.25 -4.20
CA THR A 55 -9.78 -8.90 -5.44
C THR A 55 -10.50 -10.22 -5.70
N GLN A 56 -10.71 -11.03 -4.66
CA GLN A 56 -11.48 -12.28 -4.77
C GLN A 56 -12.94 -12.00 -5.12
N GLU A 57 -13.57 -11.05 -4.42
CA GLU A 57 -14.94 -10.60 -4.71
C GLU A 57 -15.07 -10.09 -6.15
N THR A 58 -14.05 -9.37 -6.64
CA THR A 58 -13.99 -8.92 -8.03
C THR A 58 -14.07 -10.10 -8.98
N PHE A 59 -13.29 -11.15 -8.79
CA PHE A 59 -13.32 -12.33 -9.68
C PHE A 59 -14.63 -13.11 -9.58
N LEU A 60 -15.26 -13.18 -8.41
CA LEU A 60 -16.61 -13.74 -8.26
C LEU A 60 -17.64 -12.94 -9.07
N ARG A 61 -17.61 -11.60 -8.97
CA ARG A 61 -18.49 -10.72 -9.76
C ARG A 61 -18.21 -10.83 -11.27
N VAL A 62 -16.95 -10.93 -11.65
CA VAL A 62 -16.51 -11.13 -13.04
C VAL A 62 -17.08 -12.44 -13.58
N TRP A 63 -16.96 -13.54 -12.82
CA TRP A 63 -17.55 -14.83 -13.20
C TRP A 63 -19.07 -14.75 -13.37
N ASN A 64 -19.76 -14.16 -12.42
CA ASN A 64 -21.22 -14.02 -12.47
C ASN A 64 -21.71 -13.13 -13.62
N LYS A 65 -20.91 -12.11 -13.99
CA LYS A 65 -21.22 -11.15 -15.07
C LYS A 65 -20.53 -11.50 -16.40
N ARG A 66 -19.85 -12.63 -16.53
CA ARG A 66 -19.01 -12.98 -17.69
C ARG A 66 -19.73 -12.88 -19.04
N GLU A 67 -20.99 -13.25 -19.08
CA GLU A 67 -21.80 -13.19 -20.30
C GLU A 67 -22.16 -11.76 -20.73
N SER A 68 -22.07 -10.79 -19.81
CA SER A 68 -22.31 -9.39 -20.11
C SER A 68 -21.14 -8.69 -20.79
N PHE A 69 -19.95 -9.29 -20.76
CA PHE A 69 -18.78 -8.77 -21.47
C PHE A 69 -18.91 -9.04 -22.97
N LYS A 70 -19.08 -7.98 -23.76
CA LYS A 70 -19.29 -8.06 -25.21
C LYS A 70 -18.09 -7.63 -26.05
N GLY A 71 -16.95 -7.31 -25.40
CA GLY A 71 -15.76 -6.81 -26.09
C GLY A 71 -15.87 -5.36 -26.58
N HIS A 72 -16.86 -4.57 -26.13
CA HIS A 72 -16.99 -3.16 -26.50
C HIS A 72 -15.98 -2.26 -25.80
N ALA A 73 -15.41 -2.71 -24.71
CA ALA A 73 -14.31 -2.07 -23.99
C ALA A 73 -13.22 -3.10 -23.73
N ALA A 74 -11.99 -2.65 -23.55
CA ALA A 74 -10.90 -3.55 -23.20
C ALA A 74 -11.22 -4.35 -21.93
N LEU A 75 -10.90 -5.64 -21.91
CA LEU A 75 -11.14 -6.53 -20.76
C LEU A 75 -10.60 -5.94 -19.47
N ARG A 76 -9.37 -5.42 -19.50
CA ARG A 76 -8.75 -4.71 -18.37
C ARG A 76 -9.64 -3.59 -17.82
N THR A 77 -10.24 -2.76 -18.68
CA THR A 77 -11.15 -1.69 -18.28
C THR A 77 -12.39 -2.21 -17.56
N TRP A 78 -12.97 -3.28 -18.08
CA TRP A 78 -14.15 -3.91 -17.49
C TRP A 78 -13.83 -4.52 -16.11
N LEU A 79 -12.67 -5.17 -15.97
CA LEU A 79 -12.19 -5.71 -14.68
C LEU A 79 -12.00 -4.61 -13.64
N TYR A 80 -11.33 -3.51 -14.01
CA TYR A 80 -11.13 -2.37 -13.10
C TYR A 80 -12.44 -1.71 -12.68
N ARG A 81 -13.43 -1.62 -13.57
CA ARG A 81 -14.77 -1.14 -13.23
C ARG A 81 -15.39 -2.01 -12.13
N ILE A 82 -15.34 -3.33 -12.27
CA ILE A 82 -15.89 -4.27 -11.30
C ILE A 82 -15.13 -4.16 -9.96
N ALA A 83 -13.80 -4.09 -9.98
CA ALA A 83 -12.96 -3.93 -8.79
C ALA A 83 -13.24 -2.63 -8.05
N THR A 84 -13.34 -1.51 -8.78
CA THR A 84 -13.65 -0.20 -8.18
C THR A 84 -15.01 -0.23 -7.49
N ASN A 85 -16.04 -0.78 -8.15
CA ASN A 85 -17.37 -0.88 -7.57
C ASN A 85 -17.40 -1.82 -6.35
N ALA A 86 -16.65 -2.92 -6.37
CA ALA A 86 -16.52 -3.80 -5.21
C ALA A 86 -15.91 -3.06 -4.01
N CYS A 87 -14.86 -2.26 -4.23
CA CYS A 87 -14.26 -1.44 -3.19
C CYS A 87 -15.21 -0.34 -2.68
N LEU A 88 -15.97 0.32 -3.56
CA LEU A 88 -16.94 1.34 -3.15
C LEU A 88 -18.06 0.74 -2.30
N ASP A 89 -18.63 -0.41 -2.71
CA ASP A 89 -19.65 -1.13 -1.94
C ASP A 89 -19.12 -1.57 -0.56
N PHE A 90 -17.85 -2.00 -0.51
CA PHE A 90 -17.19 -2.37 0.74
C PHE A 90 -17.03 -1.19 1.69
N LEU A 91 -16.56 -0.04 1.17
CA LEU A 91 -16.38 1.18 1.96
C LEU A 91 -17.71 1.74 2.48
N GLU A 92 -18.77 1.68 1.68
CA GLU A 92 -20.11 2.09 2.10
C GLU A 92 -20.59 1.23 3.29
N LYS A 93 -20.51 -0.10 3.18
CA LYS A 93 -20.88 -1.03 4.26
C LYS A 93 -20.01 -0.86 5.51
N ARG A 94 -18.73 -0.53 5.37
CA ARG A 94 -17.82 -0.31 6.50
C ARG A 94 -18.17 0.96 7.26
N ASN A 95 -18.49 2.04 6.57
CA ASN A 95 -18.91 3.30 7.19
C ASN A 95 -20.22 3.15 7.97
N ASP A 96 -21.15 2.34 7.48
CA ASP A 96 -22.41 2.05 8.19
C ASP A 96 -22.20 1.26 9.50
N ARG A 97 -21.11 0.49 9.60
CA ARG A 97 -20.81 -0.38 10.76
C ARG A 97 -19.96 0.27 11.84
N THR A 98 -19.23 1.31 11.51
CA THR A 98 -18.31 1.97 12.43
C THR A 98 -18.65 3.45 12.48
N PRO A 99 -19.53 3.90 13.40
CA PRO A 99 -19.74 5.32 13.63
C PRO A 99 -18.41 5.94 14.05
N VAL A 100 -17.97 6.97 13.33
CA VAL A 100 -16.80 7.76 13.73
C VAL A 100 -17.19 8.48 15.02
N PRO A 101 -16.52 8.28 16.15
CA PRO A 101 -16.74 9.11 17.34
C PRO A 101 -16.49 10.57 16.98
N ALA A 102 -17.46 11.44 17.26
CA ALA A 102 -17.40 12.87 16.97
C ALA A 102 -16.34 13.63 17.79
N GLU A 103 -15.62 12.95 18.68
CA GLU A 103 -14.71 13.53 19.68
C GLU A 103 -13.30 12.96 19.55
N LEU A 104 -12.69 13.06 18.37
CA LEU A 104 -11.23 12.95 18.31
C LEU A 104 -10.65 14.32 18.00
N PRO A 105 -9.69 14.80 18.82
CA PRO A 105 -9.07 16.08 18.57
C PRO A 105 -8.32 16.06 17.25
N ASP A 106 -8.09 17.23 16.72
CA ASP A 106 -7.42 17.66 15.51
C ASP A 106 -6.02 17.04 15.26
N ALA A 107 -5.88 15.74 15.42
CA ALA A 107 -4.71 14.98 15.06
C ALA A 107 -4.92 14.41 13.65
N GLY A 108 -4.05 14.77 12.76
CA GLY A 108 -4.12 14.48 11.33
C GLY A 108 -4.63 13.07 11.04
N SER A 109 -5.67 13.05 10.27
CA SER A 109 -6.49 11.95 9.83
C SER A 109 -5.84 10.57 9.87
N GLU A 110 -6.45 9.82 10.67
CA GLU A 110 -6.12 8.45 11.01
C GLU A 110 -6.62 7.50 9.94
N VAL A 111 -5.72 6.95 9.16
CA VAL A 111 -6.05 5.81 8.31
C VAL A 111 -6.07 4.56 9.19
N ARG A 112 -7.18 4.33 9.87
CA ARG A 112 -7.35 3.33 10.95
C ARG A 112 -7.06 1.89 10.58
N TYR A 113 -6.92 1.56 9.31
CA TYR A 113 -6.81 0.18 8.84
C TYR A 113 -5.60 -0.01 7.93
N LEU A 114 -4.64 0.91 7.98
CA LEU A 114 -3.47 0.84 7.12
C LEU A 114 -2.66 -0.43 7.41
N GLN A 115 -2.43 -1.20 6.36
CA GLN A 115 -1.49 -2.32 6.36
C GLN A 115 -0.48 -2.10 5.23
N PRO A 116 0.81 -2.45 5.44
CA PRO A 116 1.81 -2.32 4.40
C PRO A 116 1.58 -3.34 3.27
N TYR A 117 2.05 -3.02 2.06
CA TYR A 117 1.96 -3.89 0.89
C TYR A 117 3.31 -4.56 0.62
N PRO A 118 3.41 -5.91 0.65
CA PRO A 118 4.66 -6.61 0.38
C PRO A 118 5.08 -6.44 -1.08
N ASP A 119 6.30 -5.93 -1.34
CA ASP A 119 6.77 -5.65 -2.70
C ASP A 119 6.84 -6.88 -3.60
N ARG A 120 7.11 -8.08 -3.03
CA ARG A 120 7.08 -9.34 -3.77
C ARG A 120 5.73 -9.69 -4.40
N MET A 121 4.66 -9.02 -3.97
CA MET A 121 3.29 -9.21 -4.49
C MET A 121 2.93 -8.15 -5.53
N LEU A 122 3.81 -7.19 -5.79
CA LEU A 122 3.62 -6.20 -6.85
C LEU A 122 3.73 -6.86 -8.23
N PRO A 123 3.09 -6.29 -9.25
CA PRO A 123 3.27 -6.72 -10.63
C PRO A 123 4.75 -6.65 -11.05
N GLU A 124 5.17 -7.60 -11.87
CA GLU A 124 6.55 -7.69 -12.36
C GLU A 124 6.78 -6.90 -13.66
N ASP A 125 5.73 -6.33 -14.25
CA ASP A 125 5.80 -5.69 -15.56
C ASP A 125 6.64 -4.39 -15.50
N PRO A 126 7.77 -4.31 -16.25
CA PRO A 126 8.60 -3.12 -16.33
C PRO A 126 7.88 -1.93 -16.98
N GLN A 127 6.80 -2.18 -17.73
CA GLN A 127 6.02 -1.14 -18.43
C GLN A 127 4.86 -0.58 -17.57
N GLU A 128 4.56 -1.18 -16.43
CA GLU A 128 3.70 -0.49 -15.48
C GLU A 128 4.42 0.80 -15.06
N SER A 129 3.89 1.88 -15.58
CA SER A 129 4.48 3.20 -15.59
C SER A 129 5.08 3.55 -14.22
N VAL A 130 6.14 4.37 -14.23
CA VAL A 130 6.74 5.02 -13.06
C VAL A 130 5.67 5.56 -12.10
N VAL A 131 4.58 6.12 -12.63
CA VAL A 131 3.41 6.56 -11.86
C VAL A 131 2.78 5.43 -11.02
N ALA A 132 2.77 4.19 -11.52
CA ALA A 132 2.19 3.06 -10.79
C ALA A 132 3.02 2.68 -9.55
N ARG A 133 4.30 3.00 -9.53
CA ARG A 133 5.24 2.62 -8.47
C ARG A 133 5.25 3.61 -7.30
N GLU A 134 5.32 4.90 -7.59
CA GLU A 134 5.28 5.96 -6.56
C GLU A 134 3.90 6.01 -5.84
N THR A 135 2.85 5.61 -6.54
CA THR A 135 1.50 5.60 -5.98
C THR A 135 1.20 4.42 -5.06
N ILE A 136 2.19 3.64 -4.68
CA ILE A 136 2.07 2.61 -3.64
C ILE A 136 2.85 2.98 -2.36
N GLU A 137 3.70 4.00 -2.38
CA GLU A 137 4.38 4.46 -1.17
C GLU A 137 3.38 4.84 -0.07
N LEU A 138 3.74 4.59 1.19
CA LEU A 138 2.84 4.82 2.32
C LEU A 138 2.29 6.24 2.37
N ALA A 139 3.13 7.25 2.12
CA ALA A 139 2.68 8.64 2.14
C ALA A 139 1.59 8.91 1.10
N PHE A 140 1.70 8.32 -0.11
CA PHE A 140 0.64 8.42 -1.12
C PHE A 140 -0.61 7.66 -0.67
N ILE A 141 -0.45 6.44 -0.16
CA ILE A 141 -1.57 5.62 0.32
C ILE A 141 -2.32 6.33 1.44
N VAL A 142 -1.61 6.91 2.40
CA VAL A 142 -2.22 7.73 3.46
C VAL A 142 -2.93 8.93 2.88
N ALA A 143 -2.26 9.73 2.04
CA ALA A 143 -2.85 10.94 1.45
C ALA A 143 -4.14 10.66 0.67
N VAL A 144 -4.16 9.58 -0.12
CA VAL A 144 -5.34 9.24 -0.92
C VAL A 144 -6.52 8.77 -0.07
N GLN A 145 -6.28 8.30 1.16
CA GLN A 145 -7.37 7.91 2.08
C GLN A 145 -8.14 9.12 2.63
N HIS A 146 -7.58 10.33 2.60
CA HIS A 146 -8.31 11.56 2.95
C HIS A 146 -9.40 11.94 1.94
N LEU A 147 -9.35 11.34 0.76
CA LEU A 147 -10.38 11.57 -0.25
C LEU A 147 -11.64 10.77 0.07
N PRO A 148 -12.84 11.37 -0.05
CA PRO A 148 -14.09 10.62 -0.07
C PRO A 148 -14.02 9.48 -1.10
N PRO A 149 -14.62 8.30 -0.84
CA PRO A 149 -14.42 7.10 -1.65
C PRO A 149 -14.60 7.30 -3.17
N ARG A 150 -15.63 8.03 -3.58
CA ARG A 150 -15.87 8.31 -5.02
C ARG A 150 -14.84 9.28 -5.61
N GLN A 151 -14.36 10.28 -4.85
CA GLN A 151 -13.28 11.16 -5.31
C GLN A 151 -11.96 10.41 -5.42
N ARG A 152 -11.69 9.51 -4.48
CA ARG A 152 -10.54 8.60 -4.49
C ARG A 152 -10.55 7.72 -5.76
N ALA A 153 -11.67 7.09 -6.06
CA ALA A 153 -11.83 6.30 -7.29
C ALA A 153 -11.55 7.12 -8.55
N VAL A 154 -12.13 8.33 -8.65
CA VAL A 154 -11.88 9.24 -9.76
C VAL A 154 -10.41 9.60 -9.86
N PHE A 155 -9.76 9.95 -8.75
CA PHE A 155 -8.34 10.32 -8.72
C PHE A 155 -7.45 9.16 -9.18
N ILE A 156 -7.67 7.95 -8.65
CA ILE A 156 -6.89 6.77 -9.04
C ILE A 156 -7.08 6.45 -10.53
N LEU A 157 -8.30 6.45 -11.04
CA LEU A 157 -8.55 6.16 -12.45
C LEU A 157 -7.94 7.21 -13.38
N ARG A 158 -8.02 8.49 -13.01
CA ARG A 158 -7.61 9.62 -13.85
C ARG A 158 -6.12 9.93 -13.78
N ASP A 159 -5.59 10.11 -12.57
CA ASP A 159 -4.23 10.60 -12.36
C ASP A 159 -3.21 9.46 -12.17
N VAL A 160 -3.63 8.32 -11.59
CA VAL A 160 -2.74 7.17 -11.43
C VAL A 160 -2.76 6.25 -12.65
N LEU A 161 -3.95 5.90 -13.15
CA LEU A 161 -4.10 4.98 -14.29
C LEU A 161 -4.17 5.69 -15.65
N GLY A 162 -4.20 7.02 -15.67
CA GLY A 162 -4.17 7.83 -16.89
C GLY A 162 -5.42 7.70 -17.78
N TRP A 163 -6.56 7.27 -17.23
CA TRP A 163 -7.76 7.07 -18.04
C TRP A 163 -8.35 8.40 -18.53
N PRO A 164 -8.89 8.45 -19.76
CA PRO A 164 -9.70 9.58 -20.22
C PRO A 164 -10.92 9.82 -19.32
N ALA A 165 -11.39 11.07 -19.23
CA ALA A 165 -12.52 11.40 -18.36
C ALA A 165 -13.82 10.66 -18.74
N SER A 166 -14.06 10.42 -20.02
CA SER A 166 -15.17 9.62 -20.50
C SER A 166 -15.11 8.19 -19.99
N LYS A 167 -13.94 7.54 -20.09
CA LYS A 167 -13.71 6.18 -19.62
C LYS A 167 -13.93 6.04 -18.11
N ALA A 168 -13.44 7.01 -17.32
CA ALA A 168 -13.67 7.04 -15.87
C ALA A 168 -15.16 7.29 -15.55
N ALA A 169 -15.84 8.16 -16.31
CA ALA A 169 -17.26 8.42 -16.16
C ALA A 169 -18.11 7.18 -16.40
N ASP A 170 -17.83 6.46 -17.48
CA ASP A 170 -18.50 5.17 -17.80
C ASP A 170 -18.26 4.11 -16.71
N ALA A 171 -17.03 4.02 -16.19
CA ALA A 171 -16.69 3.04 -15.16
C ALA A 171 -17.38 3.31 -13.81
N LEU A 172 -17.59 4.57 -13.46
CA LEU A 172 -18.17 4.99 -12.18
C LEU A 172 -19.67 5.36 -12.28
N GLU A 173 -20.27 5.21 -13.47
CA GLU A 173 -21.66 5.61 -13.74
C GLU A 173 -21.92 7.09 -13.40
N LEU A 174 -20.96 7.95 -13.78
CA LEU A 174 -20.99 9.39 -13.57
C LEU A 174 -21.01 10.16 -14.90
N THR A 175 -21.31 11.45 -14.85
CA THR A 175 -21.10 12.34 -15.98
C THR A 175 -19.63 12.78 -16.08
N VAL A 176 -19.14 13.11 -17.26
CA VAL A 176 -17.79 13.66 -17.46
C VAL A 176 -17.59 14.93 -16.63
N ALA A 177 -18.61 15.79 -16.50
CA ALA A 177 -18.57 16.98 -15.67
C ALA A 177 -18.38 16.64 -14.19
N SER A 178 -19.10 15.63 -13.69
CA SER A 178 -18.95 15.13 -12.31
C SER A 178 -17.55 14.57 -12.03
N VAL A 179 -16.99 13.80 -12.97
CA VAL A 179 -15.61 13.29 -12.89
C VAL A 179 -14.61 14.44 -12.84
N THR A 180 -14.76 15.46 -13.71
CA THR A 180 -13.86 16.62 -13.75
C THR A 180 -13.89 17.40 -12.44
N SER A 181 -15.09 17.68 -11.90
CA SER A 181 -15.26 18.40 -10.65
C SER A 181 -14.72 17.59 -9.45
N ALA A 182 -14.95 16.27 -9.42
CA ALA A 182 -14.41 15.39 -8.39
C ALA A 182 -12.89 15.36 -8.43
N LEU A 183 -12.29 15.27 -9.62
CA LEU A 183 -10.84 15.30 -9.80
C LEU A 183 -10.21 16.61 -9.33
N GLN A 184 -10.83 17.75 -9.62
CA GLN A 184 -10.33 19.04 -9.15
C GLN A 184 -10.28 19.09 -7.62
N ARG A 185 -11.36 18.69 -6.93
CA ARG A 185 -11.38 18.61 -5.46
C ARG A 185 -10.33 17.63 -4.92
N ALA A 186 -10.25 16.45 -5.50
CA ALA A 186 -9.26 15.46 -5.10
C ALA A 186 -7.83 15.99 -5.18
N ARG A 187 -7.49 16.71 -6.27
CA ARG A 187 -6.15 17.31 -6.45
C ARG A 187 -5.84 18.39 -5.40
N VAL A 188 -6.83 19.14 -4.95
CA VAL A 188 -6.64 20.13 -3.87
C VAL A 188 -6.28 19.41 -2.59
N THR A 189 -7.11 18.47 -2.16
CA THR A 189 -6.84 17.65 -0.95
C THR A 189 -5.47 16.94 -1.02
N MET A 190 -5.12 16.34 -2.16
CA MET A 190 -3.82 15.67 -2.31
C MET A 190 -2.63 16.64 -2.15
N ARG A 191 -2.74 17.89 -2.63
CA ARG A 191 -1.69 18.90 -2.42
C ARG A 191 -1.55 19.32 -0.97
N GLU A 192 -2.63 19.32 -0.21
CA GLU A 192 -2.63 19.64 1.21
C GLU A 192 -2.02 18.51 2.04
N GLN A 193 -2.23 17.25 1.62
CA GLN A 193 -1.80 16.06 2.37
C GLN A 193 -0.39 15.58 2.00
N LEU A 194 0.11 15.87 0.81
CA LEU A 194 1.44 15.47 0.39
C LEU A 194 2.44 16.62 0.52
N PRO A 195 3.67 16.38 1.03
CA PRO A 195 4.74 17.35 1.02
C PRO A 195 5.00 17.88 -0.40
N ALA A 196 5.36 19.15 -0.55
CA ALA A 196 5.51 19.83 -1.85
C ALA A 196 6.45 19.07 -2.83
N ARG A 197 7.52 18.46 -2.32
CA ARG A 197 8.47 17.65 -3.11
C ARG A 197 7.92 16.27 -3.52
N ARG A 198 6.80 15.81 -2.94
CA ARG A 198 6.11 14.56 -3.30
C ARG A 198 4.90 14.79 -4.19
N LEU A 199 4.63 16.02 -4.61
CA LEU A 199 3.58 16.34 -5.58
C LEU A 199 3.98 16.01 -7.02
N ASP A 200 5.26 15.77 -7.27
CA ASP A 200 5.78 15.43 -8.59
C ASP A 200 6.04 13.92 -8.73
N TRP A 201 4.96 13.12 -8.52
CA TRP A 201 4.98 11.66 -8.74
C TRP A 201 5.19 11.24 -10.21
N ARG A 202 5.45 12.22 -11.11
CA ARG A 202 5.79 11.98 -12.51
C ARG A 202 7.31 11.93 -12.75
N SER A 203 8.10 12.24 -11.71
CA SER A 203 9.55 12.10 -11.82
C SER A 203 9.96 10.63 -11.78
N PRO A 204 10.87 10.18 -12.65
CA PRO A 204 11.32 8.79 -12.65
C PRO A 204 12.14 8.52 -11.38
N ALA A 205 11.50 7.91 -10.36
CA ALA A 205 12.23 7.36 -9.25
C ALA A 205 12.98 6.09 -9.70
N THR A 206 14.26 6.04 -9.41
CA THR A 206 15.05 4.82 -9.58
C THR A 206 14.57 3.78 -8.59
N HIS A 207 14.25 2.56 -9.06
CA HIS A 207 13.53 1.53 -8.29
C HIS A 207 14.36 0.73 -7.33
N GLU A 208 15.65 0.91 -7.35
CA GLU A 208 16.55 0.29 -6.40
C GLU A 208 16.88 1.30 -5.31
N LEU A 209 16.89 0.82 -4.07
CA LEU A 209 17.41 1.62 -2.97
C LEU A 209 18.79 2.14 -3.36
N SER A 210 19.02 3.42 -3.13
CA SER A 210 20.35 4.00 -3.30
C SER A 210 21.36 3.33 -2.36
N ASP A 211 22.64 3.45 -2.65
CA ASP A 211 23.69 2.94 -1.76
C ASP A 211 23.61 3.57 -0.36
N ASP A 212 23.23 4.85 -0.31
CA ASP A 212 23.05 5.58 0.93
C ASP A 212 21.87 5.01 1.73
N GLU A 213 20.71 4.78 1.10
CA GLU A 213 19.56 4.16 1.77
C GLU A 213 19.87 2.76 2.27
N ARG A 214 20.56 1.94 1.44
CA ARG A 214 21.04 0.61 1.88
C ARG A 214 22.01 0.72 3.06
N GLY A 215 22.83 1.76 3.09
CA GLY A 215 23.75 2.05 4.20
C GLY A 215 22.99 2.36 5.49
N VAL A 216 21.99 3.24 5.43
CA VAL A 216 21.16 3.60 6.59
C VAL A 216 20.39 2.39 7.12
N VAL A 217 19.76 1.58 6.25
CA VAL A 217 19.06 0.35 6.66
C VAL A 217 20.01 -0.61 7.38
N ARG A 218 21.20 -0.84 6.85
CA ARG A 218 22.20 -1.70 7.51
C ARG A 218 22.61 -1.15 8.87
N SER A 219 22.88 0.15 8.96
CA SER A 219 23.26 0.78 10.23
C SER A 219 22.13 0.69 11.27
N TYR A 220 20.87 0.84 10.84
CA TYR A 220 19.70 0.68 11.68
C TYR A 220 19.58 -0.76 12.23
N MET A 221 19.76 -1.77 11.37
CA MET A 221 19.75 -3.17 11.77
C MET A 221 20.90 -3.51 12.71
N ASP A 222 22.12 -3.08 12.38
CA ASP A 222 23.32 -3.28 13.21
C ASP A 222 23.18 -2.67 14.59
N ALA A 223 22.59 -1.46 14.68
CA ALA A 223 22.35 -0.79 15.95
C ALA A 223 21.33 -1.55 16.83
N HIS A 224 20.26 -2.09 16.22
CA HIS A 224 19.32 -2.98 16.94
C HIS A 224 20.02 -4.25 17.45
N GLU A 225 20.74 -4.97 16.60
CA GLU A 225 21.40 -6.23 16.95
C GLU A 225 22.47 -6.07 18.02
N ARG A 226 23.06 -4.86 18.15
CA ARG A 226 24.05 -4.52 19.20
C ARG A 226 23.46 -3.86 20.43
N ASN A 227 22.15 -3.58 20.45
CA ASN A 227 21.50 -2.73 21.45
C ASN A 227 22.20 -1.37 21.59
N ASP A 228 22.62 -0.77 20.45
CA ASP A 228 23.33 0.50 20.38
C ASP A 228 22.34 1.66 20.25
N LEU A 229 21.86 2.16 21.40
CA LEU A 229 20.90 3.25 21.46
C LEU A 229 21.47 4.57 20.93
N ASP A 230 22.75 4.83 21.15
CA ASP A 230 23.41 6.03 20.63
C ASP A 230 23.52 5.98 19.11
N GLY A 231 23.84 4.80 18.57
CA GLY A 231 23.82 4.53 17.14
C GLY A 231 22.44 4.72 16.53
N LEU A 232 21.38 4.24 17.19
CA LEU A 232 19.99 4.47 16.75
C LEU A 232 19.64 5.95 16.75
N MET A 233 19.93 6.68 17.84
CA MET A 233 19.70 8.13 17.91
C MET A 233 20.41 8.88 16.78
N ALA A 234 21.66 8.47 16.46
CA ALA A 234 22.43 9.12 15.40
C ALA A 234 21.83 8.98 14.01
N LEU A 235 21.04 7.93 13.76
CA LEU A 235 20.35 7.69 12.50
C LEU A 235 19.05 8.45 12.33
N LEU A 236 18.43 8.87 13.44
CA LEU A 236 17.14 9.57 13.44
C LEU A 236 17.32 11.07 13.27
N ARG A 237 16.32 11.72 12.67
CA ARG A 237 16.23 13.19 12.65
C ARG A 237 15.64 13.70 13.96
N ASP A 238 15.97 14.96 14.33
CA ASP A 238 15.41 15.62 15.52
C ASP A 238 13.93 15.98 15.39
N ASP A 239 13.39 15.98 14.15
CA ASP A 239 12.00 16.17 13.82
C ASP A 239 11.37 14.86 13.26
N LEU A 240 11.72 13.72 13.88
CA LEU A 240 11.27 12.40 13.47
C LEU A 240 9.73 12.29 13.49
N ARG A 241 9.17 11.81 12.40
CA ARG A 241 7.77 11.39 12.36
C ARG A 241 7.70 9.89 12.68
N PHE A 242 7.05 9.58 13.79
CA PHE A 242 6.94 8.20 14.27
C PHE A 242 5.48 7.76 14.26
N ALA A 243 5.19 6.59 13.73
CA ALA A 243 3.88 5.97 13.75
C ALA A 243 3.98 4.47 14.00
N MET A 244 3.00 3.91 14.72
CA MET A 244 2.81 2.47 14.87
C MET A 244 1.48 2.05 14.28
N LEU A 245 1.49 1.18 13.28
CA LEU A 245 0.29 0.64 12.67
C LEU A 245 -0.18 -0.64 13.39
N PRO A 246 -1.46 -0.86 13.57
CA PRO A 246 -2.59 -0.08 13.04
C PRO A 246 -3.04 1.06 13.94
N ASP A 247 -2.28 1.38 15.01
CA ASP A 247 -2.66 2.46 15.91
C ASP A 247 -2.57 3.80 15.20
N PRO A 248 -3.65 4.57 15.19
CA PRO A 248 -3.68 5.82 14.48
C PRO A 248 -2.95 6.91 15.28
N GLY A 249 -2.08 7.58 14.61
CA GLY A 249 -1.41 8.76 15.13
C GLY A 249 0.06 8.81 14.75
N THR A 250 0.42 9.82 13.98
CA THR A 250 1.83 10.14 13.76
C THR A 250 2.27 11.11 14.83
N LEU A 251 3.23 10.71 15.63
CA LEU A 251 3.88 11.59 16.59
C LEU A 251 5.07 12.28 15.92
N ILE A 252 5.23 13.56 16.16
CA ILE A 252 6.48 14.26 15.86
C ILE A 252 7.27 14.27 17.16
N VAL A 253 8.42 13.60 17.16
CA VAL A 253 9.25 13.42 18.36
C VAL A 253 10.71 13.72 18.04
N THR A 254 11.49 14.04 19.05
CA THR A 254 12.94 14.07 18.88
C THR A 254 13.50 12.64 18.80
N ALA A 255 14.68 12.48 18.22
CA ALA A 255 15.37 11.19 18.22
C ALA A 255 15.51 10.61 19.63
N ARG A 256 15.80 11.48 20.61
CA ARG A 256 15.89 11.07 22.02
C ARG A 256 14.56 10.60 22.57
N ASP A 257 13.47 11.36 22.38
CA ASP A 257 12.15 10.97 22.89
C ASP A 257 11.67 9.64 22.29
N ALA A 258 11.99 9.37 21.02
CA ALA A 258 11.66 8.09 20.38
C ALA A 258 12.40 6.94 21.06
N VAL A 259 13.73 7.06 21.26
CA VAL A 259 14.54 6.02 21.89
C VAL A 259 14.15 5.83 23.35
N ASP A 260 13.96 6.93 24.10
CA ASP A 260 13.53 6.89 25.50
C ASP A 260 12.13 6.23 25.62
N GLY A 261 11.24 6.48 24.66
CA GLY A 261 9.94 5.84 24.56
C GLY A 261 10.05 4.32 24.36
N TRP A 262 10.95 3.85 23.50
CA TRP A 262 11.18 2.42 23.29
C TRP A 262 11.74 1.74 24.54
N VAL A 263 12.70 2.36 25.21
CA VAL A 263 13.28 1.84 26.44
C VAL A 263 12.26 1.82 27.58
N SER A 264 11.47 2.88 27.75
CA SER A 264 10.41 2.92 28.76
C SER A 264 9.26 1.95 28.45
N GLY A 265 9.02 1.66 27.15
CA GLY A 265 8.11 0.62 26.68
C GLY A 265 8.62 -0.81 26.84
N GLY A 266 9.81 -1.00 27.42
CA GLY A 266 10.39 -2.30 27.75
C GLY A 266 11.31 -2.89 26.66
N LEU A 267 11.65 -2.13 25.61
CA LEU A 267 12.60 -2.56 24.59
C LEU A 267 14.04 -2.17 24.97
N PHE A 268 15.00 -2.87 24.36
CA PHE A 268 16.45 -2.63 24.58
C PHE A 268 16.93 -2.81 26.03
N GLN A 269 16.27 -3.67 26.80
CA GLN A 269 16.71 -3.99 28.16
C GLN A 269 17.95 -4.89 28.08
N ARG A 270 19.09 -4.37 28.57
CA ARG A 270 20.37 -5.11 28.56
C ARG A 270 20.25 -6.48 29.22
N GLY A 271 20.59 -7.52 28.45
CA GLY A 271 20.55 -8.91 28.90
C GLY A 271 19.17 -9.56 28.79
N HIS A 272 18.16 -8.85 28.29
CA HIS A 272 16.81 -9.35 28.09
C HIS A 272 16.40 -9.42 26.62
N ASP A 273 16.83 -8.45 25.81
CA ASP A 273 16.45 -8.38 24.40
C ASP A 273 17.64 -8.74 23.51
N ASP A 274 17.40 -9.69 22.62
CA ASP A 274 18.35 -10.07 21.58
C ASP A 274 17.64 -10.00 20.24
N TRP A 275 18.20 -9.24 19.31
CA TRP A 275 17.58 -8.88 18.06
C TRP A 275 18.24 -9.59 16.88
N ARG A 276 17.43 -9.96 15.90
CA ARG A 276 17.86 -10.30 14.54
C ARG A 276 17.06 -9.49 13.55
N CYS A 277 17.73 -8.99 12.54
CA CYS A 277 17.12 -8.11 11.56
C CYS A 277 17.29 -8.65 10.14
N ILE A 278 16.27 -8.47 9.30
CA ILE A 278 16.33 -8.79 7.88
C ILE A 278 15.92 -7.57 7.08
N ALA A 279 16.78 -7.14 6.15
CA ALA A 279 16.43 -6.06 5.21
C ALA A 279 15.36 -6.52 4.24
N THR A 280 14.37 -5.66 4.00
CA THR A 280 13.29 -5.91 3.03
C THR A 280 12.81 -4.60 2.42
N THR A 281 11.81 -4.69 1.55
CA THR A 281 11.06 -3.54 1.06
C THR A 281 9.56 -3.82 1.16
N VAL A 282 8.81 -2.80 1.56
CA VAL A 282 7.35 -2.78 1.56
C VAL A 282 6.87 -1.42 1.06
N ASN A 283 5.81 -1.40 0.29
CA ASN A 283 5.33 -0.15 -0.32
C ASN A 283 6.43 0.59 -1.11
N ARG A 284 7.37 -0.11 -1.72
CA ARG A 284 8.57 0.42 -2.39
C ARG A 284 9.49 1.25 -1.50
N MET A 285 9.34 1.13 -0.20
CA MET A 285 10.17 1.82 0.78
C MET A 285 11.13 0.85 1.45
N PRO A 286 12.33 1.31 1.83
CA PRO A 286 13.26 0.51 2.62
C PRO A 286 12.64 0.12 3.96
N ALA A 287 12.82 -1.12 4.38
CA ALA A 287 12.30 -1.62 5.62
C ALA A 287 13.24 -2.64 6.29
N ALA A 288 13.17 -2.72 7.61
CA ALA A 288 13.81 -3.75 8.41
C ALA A 288 12.74 -4.60 9.10
N VAL A 289 12.85 -5.91 8.97
CA VAL A 289 12.06 -6.88 9.74
C VAL A 289 12.82 -7.18 11.01
N LEU A 290 12.19 -6.96 12.15
CA LEU A 290 12.76 -7.13 13.46
C LEU A 290 12.25 -8.43 14.09
N TYR A 291 13.15 -9.29 14.50
CA TYR A 291 12.89 -10.50 15.28
C TYR A 291 13.45 -10.31 16.67
N LEU A 292 12.66 -10.65 17.67
CA LEU A 292 13.03 -10.51 19.07
C LEU A 292 13.09 -11.87 19.76
N ARG A 293 14.18 -12.12 20.49
CA ARG A 293 14.34 -13.22 21.42
C ARG A 293 14.36 -12.65 22.85
N THR A 294 13.56 -13.22 23.73
CA THR A 294 13.48 -12.85 25.14
C THR A 294 13.85 -14.03 26.03
N PRO A 295 14.15 -13.84 27.32
CA PRO A 295 14.43 -14.93 28.24
C PRO A 295 13.35 -16.01 28.30
N ASP A 296 12.09 -15.59 28.15
CA ASP A 296 10.93 -16.48 28.20
C ASP A 296 10.67 -17.19 26.86
N ASN A 297 11.35 -16.76 25.78
CA ASN A 297 11.20 -17.32 24.45
C ASN A 297 12.55 -17.48 23.74
N PRO A 298 13.10 -18.70 23.63
CA PRO A 298 14.45 -18.94 23.11
C PRO A 298 14.57 -18.78 21.59
N GLU A 299 13.46 -18.67 20.86
CA GLU A 299 13.44 -18.45 19.42
C GLU A 299 13.36 -16.95 19.10
N TYR A 300 13.99 -16.53 17.99
CA TYR A 300 13.79 -15.19 17.47
C TYR A 300 12.42 -15.11 16.78
N ARG A 301 11.45 -14.53 17.42
CA ARG A 301 10.10 -14.39 16.88
C ARG A 301 9.92 -13.08 16.14
N LEU A 302 9.17 -13.15 15.07
CA LEU A 302 8.77 -11.97 14.31
C LEU A 302 8.05 -10.98 15.24
N PHE A 303 8.60 -9.77 15.34
CA PHE A 303 8.10 -8.73 16.23
C PHE A 303 7.46 -7.59 15.44
N ASN A 304 8.24 -6.97 14.54
CA ASN A 304 7.81 -5.73 13.88
C ASN A 304 8.47 -5.59 12.50
N ILE A 305 7.85 -4.82 11.62
CA ILE A 305 8.48 -4.27 10.42
C ILE A 305 8.63 -2.77 10.63
N ALA A 306 9.86 -2.27 10.59
CA ALA A 306 10.17 -0.86 10.59
C ALA A 306 10.33 -0.38 9.15
N ILE A 307 9.43 0.48 8.69
CA ILE A 307 9.45 1.10 7.36
C ILE A 307 10.10 2.47 7.50
N LEU A 308 11.13 2.73 6.69
CA LEU A 308 12.01 3.87 6.85
C LEU A 308 11.85 4.84 5.67
N HIS A 309 11.57 6.10 5.98
CA HIS A 309 11.70 7.18 5.01
C HIS A 309 12.99 7.94 5.30
N ILE A 310 13.95 7.80 4.39
CA ILE A 310 15.30 8.31 4.54
C ILE A 310 15.45 9.60 3.73
N VAL A 311 15.97 10.64 4.37
CA VAL A 311 16.24 11.95 3.78
C VAL A 311 17.61 12.42 4.24
N ASP A 312 18.48 12.75 3.30
CA ASP A 312 19.84 13.24 3.56
C ASP A 312 20.63 12.32 4.52
N GLY A 313 20.53 11.00 4.30
CA GLY A 313 21.25 9.99 5.10
C GLY A 313 20.71 9.77 6.51
N LYS A 314 19.53 10.33 6.84
CA LYS A 314 18.87 10.14 8.14
C LYS A 314 17.42 9.68 7.97
N ILE A 315 16.91 8.98 8.97
CA ILE A 315 15.51 8.53 9.03
C ILE A 315 14.64 9.73 9.45
N ALA A 316 13.84 10.21 8.50
CA ALA A 316 12.89 11.32 8.72
C ALA A 316 11.51 10.84 9.16
N GLU A 317 11.11 9.63 8.71
CA GLU A 317 9.86 9.00 9.15
C GLU A 317 10.15 7.52 9.45
N LEU A 318 9.64 7.02 10.55
CA LEU A 318 9.68 5.63 10.94
C LEU A 318 8.26 5.15 11.20
N THR A 319 7.81 4.21 10.39
CA THR A 319 6.50 3.59 10.58
C THR A 319 6.70 2.13 10.98
N GLY A 320 6.34 1.81 12.23
CA GLY A 320 6.30 0.44 12.72
C GLY A 320 5.00 -0.25 12.35
N PHE A 321 5.07 -1.54 12.06
CA PHE A 321 3.90 -2.38 11.80
C PHE A 321 4.04 -3.70 12.55
N ASP A 322 3.08 -4.00 13.41
CA ASP A 322 3.00 -5.30 14.08
C ASP A 322 2.80 -6.41 13.03
N ALA A 323 3.86 -7.19 12.84
CA ALA A 323 3.91 -8.26 11.85
C ALA A 323 3.47 -9.61 12.40
N THR A 324 3.16 -9.69 13.70
CA THR A 324 2.75 -10.93 14.38
C THR A 324 1.47 -11.48 13.73
N ASP A 325 1.46 -12.79 13.47
CA ASP A 325 0.32 -13.48 12.85
C ASP A 325 -0.13 -12.94 11.48
N LYS A 326 0.82 -12.42 10.68
CA LYS A 326 0.58 -11.91 9.32
C LYS A 326 1.25 -12.80 8.25
N PRO A 327 0.72 -14.02 7.98
CA PRO A 327 1.35 -14.98 7.04
C PRO A 327 1.45 -14.44 5.61
N TRP A 328 0.60 -13.49 5.24
CA TRP A 328 0.61 -12.85 3.93
C TRP A 328 1.87 -11.98 3.69
N LEU A 329 2.57 -11.58 4.73
CA LEU A 329 3.88 -10.94 4.60
C LEU A 329 4.93 -11.89 4.00
N GLY A 330 4.73 -13.22 4.12
CA GLY A 330 5.66 -14.25 3.65
C GLY A 330 7.00 -14.24 4.37
N LEU A 331 6.99 -13.71 5.57
CA LEU A 331 8.13 -13.73 6.48
C LEU A 331 8.03 -14.97 7.38
N PRO A 332 9.16 -15.60 7.76
CA PRO A 332 9.13 -16.66 8.74
C PRO A 332 8.63 -16.13 10.09
N ALA A 333 7.78 -16.90 10.76
CA ALA A 333 7.27 -16.52 12.09
C ALA A 333 8.38 -16.53 13.17
N ALA A 334 9.43 -17.33 12.96
CA ALA A 334 10.63 -17.39 13.80
C ALA A 334 11.87 -17.70 12.95
N LEU A 335 13.05 -17.37 13.49
CA LEU A 335 14.37 -17.65 12.93
C LEU A 335 15.11 -18.67 13.81
#